data_c19e4e10a42e95cc627e228a1e87a87f
#
_entry.id   c19e4e10a42e95cc627e228a1e87a87f
#
_cell.length_a   1.000
_cell.length_b   1.000
_cell.length_c   1.000
_cell.angle_alpha   90.00
_cell.angle_beta   90.00
_cell.angle_gamma   90.00
#
_symmetry.space_group_name_H-M   'P 1'
#
loop_
_entity.id
_entity.type
_entity.pdbx_description
1 polymer ?
#
loop_
_entity_poly.entity_id
_entity_poly.type
_entity_poly.pdbx_seq_one_letter_code
_entity_poly.pdbx_strand_id
1 'polypeptide(L)'
;MKGILYVLFGGIVSAASDRYLDDESLNTVKSEQVEAIRLADLSQTGIYGINGFIKQGNRLIVGPTYMQEGVAQTIDLDHPAGKVLSSKAVVSSKPFRTLSAFNSWDGKSVTALDFKTGELIENAVSPLTRGITETSVIQLPRGEQHLIAAKTNDFVISTGFYGEGRYLLYSLVDGSVRYCLSYPDCPDYPVLQEKTKGMLYASSILRLRPDGQAFVCADMYSGMIDFCRVSPEGIERVKLEQLSYPRVEISETPEPQVLYRKENRFGFMDIAVTPERIYALYSGKTYARDRQGAFVSNRLLEYDWEGNLMQTFNFDVGLRGITYDEDEGLLYGITGDSKMSVVKLKL
;
A
#
# COMPACT_ATOMS: atom_id res chain seq x y z
N MET A 1 21.66 -21.23 54.09
CA MET A 1 20.49 -21.37 53.17
C MET A 1 20.07 -19.97 52.75
N LYS A 2 20.44 -19.57 51.52
CA LYS A 2 19.97 -18.29 50.92
C LYS A 2 18.95 -18.66 49.85
N GLY A 3 17.68 -18.29 50.10
CA GLY A 3 16.60 -18.48 49.16
C GLY A 3 16.66 -17.39 48.08
N ILE A 4 16.74 -17.80 46.80
CA ILE A 4 16.67 -16.93 45.65
C ILE A 4 15.17 -16.83 45.27
N LEU A 5 14.61 -15.64 45.39
CA LEU A 5 13.25 -15.30 44.97
C LEU A 5 13.27 -15.02 43.46
N TYR A 6 12.72 -15.92 42.66
CA TYR A 6 12.45 -15.66 41.24
C TYR A 6 11.16 -14.86 41.12
N VAL A 7 11.29 -13.60 40.71
CA VAL A 7 10.15 -12.78 40.29
C VAL A 7 9.91 -13.11 38.82
N LEU A 8 8.86 -13.88 38.53
CA LEU A 8 8.33 -14.08 37.20
C LEU A 8 7.55 -12.80 36.78
N PHE A 9 8.15 -12.00 35.91
CA PHE A 9 7.42 -11.01 35.17
C PHE A 9 6.58 -11.73 34.08
N GLY A 10 5.34 -11.98 34.39
CA GLY A 10 4.33 -12.39 33.44
C GLY A 10 3.98 -11.20 32.55
N GLY A 11 4.65 -11.05 31.43
CA GLY A 11 4.19 -10.17 30.36
C GLY A 11 2.86 -10.72 29.83
N ILE A 12 1.78 -9.97 30.02
CA ILE A 12 0.52 -10.24 29.31
C ILE A 12 0.79 -9.88 27.85
N VAL A 13 1.16 -10.87 27.05
CA VAL A 13 1.09 -10.76 25.59
C VAL A 13 -0.41 -10.74 25.29
N SER A 14 -0.96 -9.56 25.01
CA SER A 14 -2.26 -9.43 24.40
C SER A 14 -2.17 -10.13 23.03
N ALA A 15 -2.68 -11.35 22.97
CA ALA A 15 -2.87 -12.04 21.70
C ALA A 15 -3.92 -11.24 20.95
N ALA A 16 -3.48 -10.45 19.96
CA ALA A 16 -4.37 -9.87 18.97
C ALA A 16 -5.17 -11.03 18.39
N SER A 17 -6.49 -11.01 18.49
CA SER A 17 -7.33 -12.08 17.96
C SER A 17 -7.30 -12.01 16.44
N ASP A 18 -6.58 -12.94 15.80
CA ASP A 18 -6.65 -13.14 14.37
C ASP A 18 -8.09 -13.51 14.01
N ARG A 19 -8.81 -12.60 13.38
CA ARG A 19 -10.17 -12.83 12.91
C ARG A 19 -10.12 -13.21 11.44
N TYR A 20 -10.57 -14.42 11.13
CA TYR A 20 -10.93 -14.79 9.76
C TYR A 20 -12.32 -14.19 9.47
N LEU A 21 -12.37 -13.24 8.50
CA LEU A 21 -13.61 -12.73 7.97
C LEU A 21 -13.82 -13.37 6.59
N ASP A 22 -14.83 -14.20 6.45
CA ASP A 22 -15.28 -14.66 5.14
C ASP A 22 -16.10 -13.57 4.41
N ASP A 23 -16.39 -13.79 3.11
CA ASP A 23 -17.23 -12.86 2.34
C ASP A 23 -18.64 -12.67 2.97
N GLU A 24 -19.12 -13.63 3.76
CA GLU A 24 -20.43 -13.54 4.43
C GLU A 24 -20.38 -12.50 5.55
N SER A 25 -19.28 -12.41 6.28
CA SER A 25 -19.12 -11.41 7.34
C SER A 25 -19.07 -9.97 6.79
N LEU A 26 -18.54 -9.76 5.58
CA LEU A 26 -18.58 -8.47 4.90
C LEU A 26 -20.02 -8.04 4.54
N ASN A 27 -20.93 -9.00 4.33
CA ASN A 27 -22.32 -8.72 4.00
C ASN A 27 -23.19 -8.37 5.24
N THR A 28 -22.66 -8.56 6.44
CA THR A 28 -23.38 -8.19 7.70
C THR A 28 -23.18 -6.74 8.09
N VAL A 29 -22.22 -6.05 7.48
CA VAL A 29 -21.93 -4.64 7.75
C VAL A 29 -22.79 -3.76 6.84
N LYS A 30 -23.16 -2.56 7.32
CA LYS A 30 -23.87 -1.57 6.53
C LYS A 30 -23.18 -1.36 5.18
N SER A 31 -23.97 -1.43 4.11
CA SER A 31 -23.48 -1.26 2.74
C SER A 31 -24.24 -0.14 2.04
N GLU A 32 -23.53 0.77 1.40
CA GLU A 32 -24.07 1.89 0.64
C GLU A 32 -23.70 1.80 -0.84
N GLN A 33 -24.59 2.28 -1.71
CA GLN A 33 -24.31 2.45 -3.14
C GLN A 33 -23.83 3.88 -3.37
N VAL A 34 -22.70 4.02 -4.07
CA VAL A 34 -22.09 5.31 -4.35
C VAL A 34 -21.86 5.45 -5.84
N GLU A 35 -22.37 6.54 -6.41
CA GLU A 35 -22.14 6.90 -7.81
C GLU A 35 -20.74 7.49 -8.00
N ALA A 36 -20.05 7.03 -9.03
CA ALA A 36 -18.75 7.55 -9.41
C ALA A 36 -18.88 8.63 -10.50
N ILE A 37 -18.59 9.88 -10.13
CA ILE A 37 -18.69 11.02 -11.07
C ILE A 37 -17.38 11.12 -11.86
N ARG A 38 -17.45 10.93 -13.18
CA ARG A 38 -16.28 11.05 -14.07
C ARG A 38 -15.84 12.50 -14.23
N LEU A 39 -14.54 12.76 -14.08
CA LEU A 39 -13.90 14.08 -14.18
C LEU A 39 -13.03 14.21 -15.43
N ALA A 40 -12.18 13.21 -15.69
CA ALA A 40 -11.20 13.25 -16.77
C ALA A 40 -10.97 11.86 -17.36
N ASP A 41 -10.57 11.81 -18.63
CA ASP A 41 -10.17 10.61 -19.37
C ASP A 41 -8.64 10.64 -19.57
N LEU A 42 -7.94 9.65 -19.04
CA LEU A 42 -6.48 9.58 -19.08
C LEU A 42 -5.94 8.81 -20.30
N SER A 43 -6.79 8.25 -21.15
CA SER A 43 -6.37 7.40 -22.29
C SER A 43 -5.45 8.13 -23.29
N GLN A 44 -5.54 9.46 -23.36
CA GLN A 44 -4.75 10.29 -24.26
C GLN A 44 -3.47 10.85 -23.61
N THR A 45 -3.21 10.54 -22.36
CA THR A 45 -2.06 11.09 -21.62
C THR A 45 -0.74 10.37 -21.90
N GLY A 46 -0.79 9.20 -22.55
CA GLY A 46 0.39 8.35 -22.75
C GLY A 46 0.87 7.64 -21.48
N ILE A 47 0.10 7.67 -20.40
CA ILE A 47 0.41 6.98 -19.15
C ILE A 47 -0.07 5.53 -19.25
N TYR A 48 0.87 4.60 -19.13
CA TYR A 48 0.60 3.16 -19.16
C TYR A 48 0.93 2.54 -17.81
N GLY A 49 -0.10 2.24 -17.04
CA GLY A 49 0.04 1.72 -15.69
C GLY A 49 0.35 2.81 -14.66
N ILE A 50 -0.26 2.69 -13.49
CA ILE A 50 -0.13 3.64 -12.38
C ILE A 50 0.18 2.82 -11.12
N ASN A 51 1.30 3.13 -10.46
CA ASN A 51 1.69 2.52 -9.18
C ASN A 51 1.03 3.18 -7.98
N GLY A 52 0.53 4.39 -8.16
CA GLY A 52 -0.14 5.18 -7.16
C GLY A 52 -0.35 6.61 -7.66
N PHE A 53 -1.18 7.35 -6.99
CA PHE A 53 -1.47 8.73 -7.33
C PHE A 53 -1.95 9.49 -6.11
N ILE A 54 -1.78 10.81 -6.15
CA ILE A 54 -2.37 11.74 -5.20
C ILE A 54 -3.09 12.85 -5.97
N LYS A 55 -4.16 13.39 -5.37
CA LYS A 55 -4.82 14.59 -5.87
C LYS A 55 -4.41 15.80 -5.02
N GLN A 56 -4.11 16.90 -5.68
CA GLN A 56 -3.76 18.16 -5.03
C GLN A 56 -4.36 19.33 -5.83
N GLY A 57 -5.38 19.97 -5.29
CA GLY A 57 -6.18 20.96 -6.02
C GLY A 57 -6.71 20.36 -7.33
N ASN A 58 -6.63 21.07 -8.45
CA ASN A 58 -7.07 20.57 -9.76
C ASN A 58 -6.02 19.70 -10.47
N ARG A 59 -5.15 18.99 -9.73
CA ARG A 59 -4.11 18.16 -10.32
C ARG A 59 -4.09 16.77 -9.74
N LEU A 60 -3.75 15.84 -10.62
CA LEU A 60 -3.40 14.48 -10.26
C LEU A 60 -1.89 14.32 -10.44
N ILE A 61 -1.21 13.89 -9.40
CA ILE A 61 0.20 13.51 -9.46
C ILE A 61 0.23 12.00 -9.47
N VAL A 62 0.74 11.42 -10.55
CA VAL A 62 0.75 9.97 -10.74
C VAL A 62 2.17 9.43 -10.76
N GLY A 63 2.38 8.30 -10.11
CA GLY A 63 3.58 7.48 -10.22
C GLY A 63 3.36 6.39 -11.28
N PRO A 64 3.85 6.54 -12.52
CA PRO A 64 3.67 5.52 -13.54
C PRO A 64 4.52 4.29 -13.25
N THR A 65 4.06 3.13 -13.70
CA THR A 65 4.79 1.86 -13.54
C THR A 65 6.12 1.87 -14.29
N TYR A 66 6.17 2.56 -15.43
CA TYR A 66 7.36 2.67 -16.26
C TYR A 66 7.62 4.13 -16.59
N MET A 67 8.78 4.64 -16.22
CA MET A 67 9.28 5.95 -16.62
C MET A 67 10.70 5.84 -17.15
N GLN A 68 10.98 6.59 -18.20
CA GLN A 68 12.34 6.75 -18.71
C GLN A 68 13.13 7.76 -17.86
N GLU A 69 12.43 8.77 -17.32
CA GLU A 69 13.03 9.84 -16.50
C GLU A 69 12.04 10.27 -15.41
N GLY A 70 12.56 10.48 -14.20
CA GLY A 70 11.79 10.96 -13.05
C GLY A 70 11.00 9.88 -12.30
N VAL A 71 10.10 10.26 -11.40
CA VAL A 71 9.30 9.36 -10.55
C VAL A 71 7.80 9.63 -10.60
N ALA A 72 7.38 10.78 -11.13
CA ALA A 72 5.97 11.16 -11.18
C ALA A 72 5.66 12.05 -12.39
N GLN A 73 4.38 12.08 -12.77
CA GLN A 73 3.83 12.98 -13.79
C GLN A 73 2.66 13.74 -13.20
N THR A 74 2.47 14.99 -13.63
CA THR A 74 1.33 15.82 -13.21
C THR A 74 0.32 15.94 -14.35
N ILE A 75 -0.96 15.70 -14.04
CA ILE A 75 -2.09 15.81 -14.96
C ILE A 75 -2.98 16.95 -14.49
N ASP A 76 -3.38 17.83 -15.41
CA ASP A 76 -4.34 18.90 -15.15
C ASP A 76 -5.76 18.35 -15.32
N LEU A 77 -6.57 18.41 -14.26
CA LEU A 77 -7.94 17.94 -14.26
C LEU A 77 -8.96 18.97 -14.79
N ASP A 78 -8.56 20.24 -14.94
CA ASP A 78 -9.41 21.27 -15.56
C ASP A 78 -9.60 21.04 -17.06
N HIS A 79 -8.72 20.23 -17.66
CA HIS A 79 -8.84 19.88 -19.07
C HIS A 79 -9.59 18.55 -19.22
N PRO A 80 -10.75 18.49 -19.93
CA PRO A 80 -11.61 17.30 -20.02
C PRO A 80 -10.91 16.03 -20.55
N ALA A 81 -9.84 16.18 -21.33
CA ALA A 81 -9.03 15.09 -21.85
C ALA A 81 -7.77 14.82 -21.01
N GLY A 82 -7.65 15.45 -19.81
CA GLY A 82 -6.47 15.30 -18.97
C GLY A 82 -5.20 15.75 -19.69
N LYS A 83 -4.89 17.05 -19.68
CA LYS A 83 -3.63 17.52 -20.25
C LYS A 83 -2.48 17.11 -19.34
N VAL A 84 -1.55 16.30 -19.83
CA VAL A 84 -0.29 16.04 -19.14
C VAL A 84 0.50 17.34 -19.10
N LEU A 85 0.55 17.96 -17.95
CA LEU A 85 1.52 18.99 -17.66
C LEU A 85 2.83 18.26 -17.37
N SER A 86 3.66 18.05 -18.38
CA SER A 86 4.98 17.44 -18.17
C SER A 86 5.80 18.31 -17.22
N SER A 87 5.67 18.10 -15.93
CA SER A 87 6.76 18.38 -15.04
C SER A 87 7.65 17.15 -15.10
N LYS A 88 8.71 17.20 -15.88
CA LYS A 88 9.79 16.24 -15.71
C LYS A 88 10.25 16.39 -14.27
N ALA A 89 9.89 15.45 -13.42
CA ALA A 89 10.53 15.36 -12.12
C ALA A 89 12.02 15.26 -12.42
N VAL A 90 12.80 16.09 -11.77
CA VAL A 90 14.20 16.30 -12.05
C VAL A 90 14.92 14.97 -12.18
N VAL A 91 15.58 14.86 -13.28
CA VAL A 91 16.52 13.86 -13.70
C VAL A 91 17.38 13.37 -12.54
N SER A 92 17.13 12.17 -12.07
CA SER A 92 18.20 11.40 -11.47
C SER A 92 19.20 11.07 -12.57
N SER A 93 20.47 11.07 -12.23
CA SER A 93 21.57 10.71 -13.14
C SER A 93 21.51 9.25 -13.65
N LYS A 94 20.49 8.49 -13.28
CA LYS A 94 20.28 7.08 -13.65
C LYS A 94 19.08 6.96 -14.61
N PRO A 95 19.28 6.47 -15.84
CA PRO A 95 18.27 6.53 -16.92
C PRO A 95 17.10 5.55 -16.78
N PHE A 96 17.17 4.52 -15.96
CA PHE A 96 16.08 3.56 -15.78
C PHE A 96 15.90 3.20 -14.31
N ARG A 97 14.72 3.48 -13.77
CA ARG A 97 14.30 3.07 -12.43
C ARG A 97 13.13 2.11 -12.52
N THR A 98 13.13 1.10 -11.66
CA THR A 98 12.00 0.19 -11.49
C THR A 98 11.26 0.57 -10.23
N LEU A 99 10.34 1.50 -10.39
CA LEU A 99 9.65 2.13 -9.25
C LEU A 99 8.51 1.26 -8.73
N SER A 100 8.42 1.21 -7.42
CA SER A 100 7.29 0.68 -6.67
C SER A 100 6.91 1.66 -5.54
N ALA A 101 5.79 1.40 -4.86
CA ALA A 101 5.39 2.11 -3.66
C ALA A 101 5.36 3.64 -3.78
N PHE A 102 4.67 4.15 -4.81
CA PHE A 102 4.39 5.57 -4.88
C PHE A 102 3.46 5.99 -3.74
N ASN A 103 3.96 6.86 -2.85
CA ASN A 103 3.31 7.27 -1.62
C ASN A 103 3.41 8.77 -1.38
N SER A 104 2.43 9.30 -0.66
CA SER A 104 2.53 10.59 0.06
C SER A 104 1.91 10.39 1.44
N TRP A 105 2.55 10.90 2.49
CA TRP A 105 2.00 10.82 3.85
C TRP A 105 1.59 12.20 4.38
N ASP A 106 2.18 13.27 3.87
CA ASP A 106 1.99 14.67 4.31
C ASP A 106 1.34 15.57 3.25
N GLY A 107 1.01 15.02 2.08
CA GLY A 107 0.47 15.80 0.95
C GLY A 107 1.45 16.79 0.32
N LYS A 108 2.66 16.96 0.88
CA LYS A 108 3.68 17.95 0.44
C LYS A 108 4.82 17.30 -0.32
N SER A 109 5.04 16.03 -0.10
CA SER A 109 6.04 15.23 -0.79
C SER A 109 5.45 13.94 -1.32
N VAL A 110 6.08 13.39 -2.34
CA VAL A 110 5.84 12.04 -2.84
C VAL A 110 7.11 11.24 -2.76
N THR A 111 6.99 9.99 -2.38
CA THR A 111 8.10 9.04 -2.35
C THR A 111 7.86 7.90 -3.33
N ALA A 112 8.93 7.40 -3.93
CA ALA A 112 8.93 6.19 -4.73
C ALA A 112 10.17 5.35 -4.42
N LEU A 113 9.99 4.04 -4.31
CA LEU A 113 11.08 3.10 -4.07
C LEU A 113 11.57 2.54 -5.41
N ASP A 114 12.87 2.66 -5.69
CA ASP A 114 13.52 1.84 -6.72
C ASP A 114 13.87 0.49 -6.09
N PHE A 115 13.06 -0.53 -6.32
CA PHE A 115 13.22 -1.82 -5.67
C PHE A 115 14.44 -2.62 -6.13
N LYS A 116 15.09 -2.24 -7.24
CA LYS A 116 16.34 -2.86 -7.69
C LYS A 116 17.55 -2.35 -6.94
N THR A 117 17.55 -1.06 -6.63
CA THR A 117 18.69 -0.42 -5.95
C THR A 117 18.45 -0.24 -4.46
N GLY A 118 17.21 -0.36 -3.98
CA GLY A 118 16.82 -0.04 -2.60
C GLY A 118 16.88 1.46 -2.30
N GLU A 119 16.83 2.30 -3.33
CA GLU A 119 16.81 3.76 -3.18
C GLU A 119 15.36 4.25 -2.99
N LEU A 120 15.06 4.88 -1.88
CA LEU A 120 13.81 5.61 -1.65
C LEU A 120 14.03 7.06 -2.06
N ILE A 121 13.29 7.49 -3.09
CA ILE A 121 13.41 8.81 -3.71
C ILE A 121 12.26 9.66 -3.20
N GLU A 122 12.59 10.82 -2.66
CA GLU A 122 11.62 11.80 -2.20
C GLU A 122 11.60 13.00 -3.13
N ASN A 123 10.42 13.46 -3.48
CA ASN A 123 10.20 14.63 -4.32
C ASN A 123 9.22 15.57 -3.64
N ALA A 124 9.62 16.82 -3.47
CA ALA A 124 8.72 17.87 -3.02
C ALA A 124 7.71 18.22 -4.10
N VAL A 125 6.47 18.38 -3.70
CA VAL A 125 5.37 18.84 -4.55
C VAL A 125 5.16 20.31 -4.29
N SER A 126 5.49 21.15 -5.27
CA SER A 126 5.31 22.59 -5.15
C SER A 126 3.92 23.02 -5.63
N PRO A 127 3.06 23.56 -4.76
CA PRO A 127 1.78 24.11 -5.18
C PRO A 127 1.95 25.37 -6.04
N LEU A 128 3.04 26.13 -5.87
CA LEU A 128 3.28 27.41 -6.55
C LEU A 128 3.86 27.24 -7.96
N THR A 129 4.88 26.40 -8.11
CA THR A 129 5.61 26.26 -9.40
C THR A 129 5.00 25.21 -10.32
N ARG A 130 4.01 24.46 -9.85
CA ARG A 130 3.44 23.30 -10.55
C ARG A 130 4.47 22.20 -10.85
N GLY A 131 5.63 22.24 -10.20
CA GLY A 131 6.74 21.33 -10.40
C GLY A 131 6.86 20.28 -9.28
N ILE A 132 7.49 19.19 -9.63
CA ILE A 132 7.99 18.18 -8.70
C ILE A 132 9.50 18.27 -8.76
N THR A 133 10.14 18.40 -7.59
CA THR A 133 11.61 18.52 -7.50
C THR A 133 12.14 17.40 -6.61
N GLU A 134 13.13 16.65 -7.10
CA GLU A 134 13.83 15.67 -6.26
C GLU A 134 14.50 16.40 -5.10
N THR A 135 14.19 15.99 -3.86
CA THR A 135 14.71 16.62 -2.65
C THR A 135 15.73 15.74 -1.94
N SER A 136 15.51 14.45 -1.93
CA SER A 136 16.42 13.51 -1.29
C SER A 136 16.36 12.11 -1.90
N VAL A 137 17.46 11.36 -1.73
CA VAL A 137 17.53 9.92 -2.00
C VAL A 137 18.07 9.25 -0.76
N ILE A 138 17.31 8.32 -0.22
CA ILE A 138 17.66 7.55 0.97
C ILE A 138 18.02 6.14 0.51
N GLN A 139 19.26 5.69 0.78
CA GLN A 139 19.64 4.32 0.54
C GLN A 139 19.15 3.46 1.71
N LEU A 140 18.23 2.54 1.44
CA LEU A 140 17.81 1.54 2.41
C LEU A 140 18.93 0.51 2.68
N PRO A 141 18.90 -0.20 3.81
CA PRO A 141 19.91 -1.19 4.18
C PRO A 141 20.17 -2.19 3.06
N ARG A 142 21.45 -2.45 2.76
CA ARG A 142 21.84 -3.40 1.70
C ARG A 142 21.75 -4.83 2.19
N GLY A 143 21.62 -5.78 1.26
CA GLY A 143 21.56 -7.21 1.55
C GLY A 143 20.15 -7.78 1.60
N GLU A 144 19.14 -6.92 1.64
CA GLU A 144 17.73 -7.28 1.63
C GLU A 144 17.02 -6.72 0.39
N GLN A 145 15.99 -7.39 -0.06
CA GLN A 145 15.15 -6.91 -1.15
C GLN A 145 13.94 -6.18 -0.60
N HIS A 146 13.96 -4.87 -0.70
CA HIS A 146 12.84 -4.01 -0.34
C HIS A 146 11.85 -3.94 -1.50
N LEU A 147 10.56 -4.09 -1.22
CA LEU A 147 9.50 -4.06 -2.24
C LEU A 147 8.60 -2.83 -2.09
N ILE A 148 8.27 -2.48 -0.87
CA ILE A 148 7.40 -1.36 -0.52
C ILE A 148 8.06 -0.57 0.60
N ALA A 149 8.00 0.77 0.53
CA ALA A 149 8.48 1.64 1.59
C ALA A 149 7.58 2.86 1.74
N ALA A 150 7.45 3.33 2.97
CA ALA A 150 6.85 4.61 3.31
C ALA A 150 7.73 5.33 4.33
N LYS A 151 7.80 6.66 4.23
CA LYS A 151 8.72 7.51 5.00
C LYS A 151 7.95 8.51 5.85
N THR A 152 8.38 8.67 7.10
CA THR A 152 8.08 9.83 7.96
C THR A 152 9.30 10.75 8.02
N ASN A 153 9.27 11.75 8.92
CA ASN A 153 10.46 12.57 9.20
C ASN A 153 11.58 11.77 9.86
N ASP A 154 11.25 10.80 10.72
CA ASP A 154 12.20 10.14 11.62
C ASP A 154 12.58 8.74 11.17
N PHE A 155 11.74 8.07 10.36
CA PHE A 155 12.02 6.69 9.94
C PHE A 155 11.37 6.32 8.60
N VAL A 156 11.88 5.24 8.04
CA VAL A 156 11.29 4.52 6.90
C VAL A 156 10.78 3.18 7.40
N ILE A 157 9.53 2.85 7.02
CA ILE A 157 8.95 1.52 7.19
C ILE A 157 8.98 0.84 5.83
N SER A 158 9.49 -0.38 5.77
CA SER A 158 9.58 -1.13 4.52
C SER A 158 9.13 -2.57 4.71
N THR A 159 8.56 -3.15 3.65
CA THR A 159 8.35 -4.60 3.52
C THR A 159 9.20 -5.14 2.38
N GLY A 160 9.52 -6.44 2.42
CA GLY A 160 10.37 -7.07 1.43
C GLY A 160 10.51 -8.57 1.65
N PHE A 161 11.56 -9.16 1.10
CA PHE A 161 11.90 -10.57 1.33
C PHE A 161 12.83 -10.71 2.52
N TYR A 162 12.31 -10.42 3.70
CA TYR A 162 13.11 -10.41 4.93
C TYR A 162 13.11 -11.76 5.64
N GLY A 163 14.26 -12.12 6.21
CA GLY A 163 14.42 -13.34 6.98
C GLY A 163 14.18 -13.19 8.49
N GLU A 164 14.06 -11.96 8.99
CA GLU A 164 14.00 -11.69 10.44
C GLU A 164 12.65 -11.12 10.91
N GLY A 165 11.79 -10.65 10.00
CA GLY A 165 10.49 -10.09 10.34
C GLY A 165 9.78 -9.52 9.12
N ARG A 166 8.50 -9.19 9.29
CA ARG A 166 7.66 -8.67 8.20
C ARG A 166 8.00 -7.24 7.80
N TYR A 167 8.32 -6.41 8.78
CA TYR A 167 8.62 -4.99 8.58
C TYR A 167 10.04 -4.67 8.98
N LEU A 168 10.70 -3.87 8.18
CA LEU A 168 11.95 -3.21 8.52
C LEU A 168 11.62 -1.78 8.93
N LEU A 169 12.08 -1.37 10.12
CA LEU A 169 12.05 0.00 10.61
C LEU A 169 13.48 0.55 10.53
N TYR A 170 13.70 1.55 9.67
CA TYR A 170 14.97 2.23 9.49
C TYR A 170 14.90 3.64 10.04
N SER A 171 15.67 3.92 11.09
CA SER A 171 15.74 5.25 11.70
C SER A 171 16.56 6.21 10.83
N LEU A 172 15.99 7.34 10.51
CA LEU A 172 16.68 8.43 9.79
C LEU A 172 17.50 9.31 10.72
N VAL A 173 17.33 9.15 12.05
CA VAL A 173 18.02 9.95 13.07
C VAL A 173 19.41 9.37 13.36
N ASP A 174 19.51 8.05 13.55
CA ASP A 174 20.75 7.38 13.96
C ASP A 174 21.18 6.24 13.02
N GLY A 175 20.42 5.97 11.96
CA GLY A 175 20.71 4.92 10.99
C GLY A 175 20.46 3.49 11.50
N SER A 176 19.83 3.31 12.66
CA SER A 176 19.54 1.98 13.22
C SER A 176 18.47 1.25 12.40
N VAL A 177 18.60 -0.07 12.36
CA VAL A 177 17.71 -0.98 11.63
C VAL A 177 17.10 -1.97 12.62
N ARG A 178 15.80 -2.18 12.54
CA ARG A 178 15.06 -3.18 13.31
C ARG A 178 14.09 -3.94 12.43
N TYR A 179 14.04 -5.25 12.60
CA TYR A 179 13.00 -6.09 12.04
C TYR A 179 11.89 -6.26 13.06
N CYS A 180 10.68 -6.03 12.66
CA CYS A 180 9.52 -5.99 13.55
C CYS A 180 8.45 -6.94 13.03
N LEU A 181 7.74 -7.58 13.96
CA LEU A 181 6.62 -8.48 13.75
C LEU A 181 6.98 -9.69 12.88
N SER A 182 6.43 -10.84 13.22
CA SER A 182 6.50 -12.02 12.36
C SER A 182 5.49 -11.93 11.21
N TYR A 183 5.78 -12.64 10.13
CA TYR A 183 4.80 -12.87 9.08
C TYR A 183 3.60 -13.64 9.62
N PRO A 184 2.38 -13.39 9.11
CA PRO A 184 1.23 -14.20 9.46
C PRO A 184 1.43 -15.66 9.04
N ASP A 185 0.87 -16.57 9.82
CA ASP A 185 0.83 -17.98 9.44
C ASP A 185 -0.13 -18.22 8.30
N CYS A 186 0.21 -19.16 7.43
CA CYS A 186 -0.67 -19.64 6.38
C CYS A 186 -1.06 -21.09 6.72
N PRO A 187 -2.34 -21.39 7.01
CA PRO A 187 -2.76 -22.72 7.45
C PRO A 187 -2.43 -23.85 6.49
N ASP A 188 -2.46 -23.56 5.18
CA ASP A 188 -2.12 -24.55 4.14
C ASP A 188 -0.61 -24.84 4.07
N TYR A 189 0.21 -23.97 4.69
CA TYR A 189 1.68 -24.04 4.70
C TYR A 189 2.22 -23.70 6.09
N PRO A 190 2.03 -24.56 7.09
CA PRO A 190 2.34 -24.26 8.49
C PRO A 190 3.84 -24.16 8.79
N VAL A 191 4.69 -24.69 7.91
CA VAL A 191 6.15 -24.68 8.08
C VAL A 191 6.80 -24.10 6.84
N LEU A 192 7.09 -22.80 6.88
CA LEU A 192 7.80 -22.06 5.82
C LEU A 192 8.95 -21.28 6.43
N GLN A 193 10.03 -21.14 5.67
CA GLN A 193 11.10 -20.20 6.00
C GLN A 193 10.55 -18.76 5.93
N GLU A 194 11.06 -17.88 6.80
CA GLU A 194 10.59 -16.48 6.88
C GLU A 194 10.72 -15.76 5.52
N LYS A 195 11.81 -16.01 4.78
CA LYS A 195 11.98 -15.46 3.43
C LYS A 195 10.91 -15.91 2.46
N THR A 196 10.47 -17.17 2.54
CA THR A 196 9.36 -17.69 1.73
C THR A 196 8.03 -17.07 2.13
N LYS A 197 7.81 -16.84 3.44
CA LYS A 197 6.66 -16.07 3.92
C LYS A 197 6.70 -14.63 3.37
N GLY A 198 7.88 -13.99 3.32
CA GLY A 198 8.07 -12.69 2.69
C GLY A 198 7.63 -12.67 1.22
N MET A 199 7.93 -13.72 0.45
CA MET A 199 7.47 -13.87 -0.93
C MET A 199 5.95 -14.07 -1.01
N LEU A 200 5.37 -14.80 -0.05
CA LEU A 200 3.94 -15.07 0.02
C LEU A 200 3.11 -13.79 0.24
N TYR A 201 3.67 -12.78 0.91
CA TYR A 201 3.04 -11.51 1.21
C TYR A 201 3.73 -10.32 0.52
N ALA A 202 4.31 -10.56 -0.67
CA ALA A 202 5.13 -9.60 -1.39
C ALA A 202 4.35 -8.43 -2.01
N SER A 203 3.08 -8.66 -2.37
CA SER A 203 2.25 -7.66 -3.07
C SER A 203 1.48 -6.77 -2.13
N SER A 204 2.19 -6.18 -1.16
CA SER A 204 1.62 -5.34 -0.13
C SER A 204 1.49 -3.88 -0.58
N ILE A 205 0.52 -3.19 0.00
CA ILE A 205 0.30 -1.74 -0.10
C ILE A 205 0.42 -1.19 1.32
N LEU A 206 1.28 -0.21 1.54
CA LEU A 206 1.51 0.39 2.84
C LEU A 206 1.16 1.88 2.80
N ARG A 207 0.33 2.33 3.76
CA ARG A 207 -0.06 3.74 3.91
C ARG A 207 0.11 4.17 5.36
N LEU A 208 0.78 5.30 5.54
CA LEU A 208 0.96 5.95 6.84
C LEU A 208 -0.26 6.81 7.18
N ARG A 209 -0.64 6.82 8.46
CA ARG A 209 -1.55 7.85 8.98
C ARG A 209 -0.87 9.23 8.85
N PRO A 210 -1.61 10.31 8.57
CA PRO A 210 -1.02 11.64 8.36
C PRO A 210 -0.14 12.16 9.51
N ASP A 211 -0.32 11.69 10.75
CA ASP A 211 0.55 12.02 11.88
C ASP A 211 1.84 11.18 11.96
N GLY A 212 1.99 10.17 11.09
CA GLY A 212 3.15 9.28 11.06
C GLY A 212 3.24 8.27 12.20
N GLN A 213 2.25 8.17 13.10
CA GLN A 213 2.30 7.31 14.29
C GLN A 213 1.63 5.93 14.10
N ALA A 214 0.98 5.74 12.95
CA ALA A 214 0.36 4.48 12.59
C ALA A 214 0.48 4.23 11.09
N PHE A 215 0.33 2.98 10.69
CA PHE A 215 0.21 2.60 9.29
C PHE A 215 -0.71 1.41 9.12
N VAL A 216 -1.22 1.25 7.92
CA VAL A 216 -1.93 0.08 7.47
C VAL A 216 -1.15 -0.56 6.33
N CYS A 217 -1.07 -1.90 6.34
CA CYS A 217 -0.44 -2.67 5.28
C CYS A 217 -1.36 -3.78 4.83
N ALA A 218 -1.82 -3.73 3.58
CA ALA A 218 -2.70 -4.75 3.03
C ALA A 218 -2.07 -5.43 1.82
N ASP A 219 -2.44 -6.68 1.59
CA ASP A 219 -1.85 -7.52 0.56
C ASP A 219 -2.85 -7.82 -0.55
N MET A 220 -2.36 -7.75 -1.80
CA MET A 220 -3.18 -7.97 -2.99
C MET A 220 -3.52 -9.45 -3.20
N TYR A 221 -2.62 -10.36 -2.87
CA TYR A 221 -2.78 -11.78 -3.21
C TYR A 221 -3.28 -12.64 -2.04
N SER A 222 -3.32 -12.11 -0.82
CA SER A 222 -3.72 -12.89 0.35
C SER A 222 -4.98 -12.35 1.06
N GLY A 223 -5.50 -11.21 0.64
CA GLY A 223 -6.64 -10.58 1.32
C GLY A 223 -6.37 -10.23 2.78
N MET A 224 -5.10 -10.04 3.13
CA MET A 224 -4.67 -9.69 4.47
C MET A 224 -4.59 -8.17 4.61
N ILE A 225 -5.00 -7.66 5.79
CA ILE A 225 -4.80 -6.27 6.17
C ILE A 225 -4.30 -6.19 7.61
N ASP A 226 -3.20 -5.46 7.81
CA ASP A 226 -2.44 -5.36 9.06
C ASP A 226 -2.47 -3.90 9.54
N PHE A 227 -3.02 -3.65 10.73
CA PHE A 227 -3.12 -2.34 11.37
C PHE A 227 -2.03 -2.23 12.43
N CYS A 228 -1.17 -1.23 12.31
CA CYS A 228 0.03 -1.12 13.14
C CYS A 228 0.20 0.30 13.69
N ARG A 229 0.74 0.39 14.90
CA ARG A 229 1.34 1.60 15.45
C ARG A 229 2.85 1.55 15.27
N VAL A 230 3.45 2.72 15.12
CA VAL A 230 4.89 2.85 14.99
C VAL A 230 5.41 3.91 15.95
N SER A 231 6.55 3.59 16.57
CA SER A 231 7.30 4.48 17.45
C SER A 231 8.80 4.29 17.25
N PRO A 232 9.67 5.13 17.82
CA PRO A 232 11.11 4.90 17.80
C PRO A 232 11.55 3.55 18.40
N GLU A 233 10.75 2.99 19.29
CA GLU A 233 11.01 1.72 19.95
C GLU A 233 10.69 0.51 19.06
N GLY A 234 9.80 0.67 18.07
CA GLY A 234 9.43 -0.39 17.15
C GLY A 234 8.02 -0.26 16.55
N ILE A 235 7.55 -1.37 16.03
CA ILE A 235 6.22 -1.51 15.44
C ILE A 235 5.39 -2.47 16.30
N GLU A 236 4.18 -2.03 16.67
CA GLU A 236 3.20 -2.82 17.39
C GLU A 236 2.01 -3.13 16.48
N ARG A 237 1.60 -4.41 16.38
CA ARG A 237 0.38 -4.80 15.68
C ARG A 237 -0.82 -4.52 16.55
N VAL A 238 -1.73 -3.68 16.05
CA VAL A 238 -3.02 -3.40 16.66
C VAL A 238 -3.99 -4.53 16.35
N LYS A 239 -4.06 -4.90 15.06
CA LYS A 239 -4.95 -5.96 14.56
C LYS A 239 -4.45 -6.50 13.23
N LEU A 240 -4.68 -7.77 13.00
CA LEU A 240 -4.53 -8.43 11.72
C LEU A 240 -5.87 -9.02 11.31
N GLU A 241 -6.33 -8.72 10.10
CA GLU A 241 -7.47 -9.38 9.49
C GLU A 241 -7.03 -10.15 8.26
N GLN A 242 -7.62 -11.33 8.06
CA GLN A 242 -7.36 -12.21 6.94
C GLN A 242 -8.68 -12.58 6.28
N LEU A 243 -8.99 -11.94 5.14
CA LEU A 243 -10.22 -12.20 4.37
C LEU A 243 -10.08 -13.44 3.49
N SER A 244 -8.88 -13.75 3.04
CA SER A 244 -8.57 -14.96 2.28
C SER A 244 -7.10 -15.32 2.40
N TYR A 245 -6.79 -16.62 2.49
CA TYR A 245 -5.41 -17.09 2.41
C TYR A 245 -4.98 -17.28 0.96
N PRO A 246 -3.67 -17.10 0.66
CA PRO A 246 -3.15 -17.24 -0.69
C PRO A 246 -3.20 -18.70 -1.14
N ARG A 247 -3.66 -18.93 -2.37
CA ARG A 247 -3.62 -20.23 -3.04
C ARG A 247 -2.43 -20.28 -3.98
N VAL A 248 -1.39 -21.00 -3.56
CA VAL A 248 -0.08 -21.01 -4.22
C VAL A 248 0.43 -22.41 -4.46
N GLU A 249 1.52 -22.51 -5.20
CA GLU A 249 2.45 -23.62 -5.23
C GLU A 249 3.78 -23.11 -4.70
N ILE A 250 4.37 -23.81 -3.75
CA ILE A 250 5.60 -23.40 -3.08
C ILE A 250 6.67 -24.46 -3.30
N SER A 251 7.89 -24.01 -3.66
CA SER A 251 9.11 -24.79 -3.61
C SER A 251 10.13 -23.99 -2.82
N GLU A 252 10.83 -24.66 -1.90
CA GLU A 252 11.92 -24.04 -1.11
C GLU A 252 13.31 -24.46 -1.60
N THR A 253 13.37 -25.41 -2.56
CA THR A 253 14.64 -25.93 -3.07
C THR A 253 14.68 -25.92 -4.60
N PRO A 254 15.82 -25.56 -5.25
CA PRO A 254 17.08 -25.11 -4.63
C PRO A 254 16.98 -23.70 -4.02
N GLU A 255 16.03 -22.86 -4.46
CA GLU A 255 15.72 -21.54 -3.95
C GLU A 255 14.22 -21.36 -3.75
N PRO A 256 13.79 -20.52 -2.79
CA PRO A 256 12.38 -20.27 -2.54
C PRO A 256 11.66 -19.71 -3.78
N GLN A 257 10.52 -20.29 -4.10
CA GLN A 257 9.63 -19.85 -5.18
C GLN A 257 8.17 -19.95 -4.72
N VAL A 258 7.38 -18.93 -5.05
CA VAL A 258 5.95 -18.86 -4.77
C VAL A 258 5.23 -18.55 -6.08
N LEU A 259 4.34 -19.45 -6.51
CA LEU A 259 3.55 -19.31 -7.73
C LEU A 259 2.05 -19.26 -7.37
N TYR A 260 1.42 -18.12 -7.60
CA TYR A 260 -0.01 -17.97 -7.32
C TYR A 260 -0.85 -18.70 -8.36
N ARG A 261 -1.80 -19.49 -7.90
CA ARG A 261 -2.75 -20.22 -8.77
C ARG A 261 -3.78 -19.25 -9.36
N LYS A 262 -4.40 -19.62 -10.48
CA LYS A 262 -5.44 -18.82 -11.14
C LYS A 262 -6.69 -18.65 -10.28
N GLU A 263 -6.92 -19.61 -9.37
CA GLU A 263 -8.00 -19.63 -8.39
C GLU A 263 -7.67 -18.81 -7.13
N ASN A 264 -6.45 -18.23 -7.05
CA ASN A 264 -6.11 -17.33 -5.96
C ASN A 264 -7.06 -16.14 -5.95
N ARG A 265 -7.57 -15.81 -4.76
CA ARG A 265 -8.46 -14.66 -4.56
C ARG A 265 -7.64 -13.40 -4.38
N PHE A 266 -7.90 -12.40 -5.20
CA PHE A 266 -7.28 -11.08 -5.04
C PHE A 266 -7.90 -10.35 -3.86
N GLY A 267 -7.06 -9.79 -3.01
CA GLY A 267 -7.45 -9.02 -1.84
C GLY A 267 -7.57 -7.53 -2.14
N PHE A 268 -6.64 -6.75 -1.62
CA PHE A 268 -6.68 -5.29 -1.64
C PHE A 268 -5.95 -4.73 -2.86
N MET A 269 -6.65 -3.88 -3.62
CA MET A 269 -6.11 -3.24 -4.84
C MET A 269 -5.41 -1.93 -4.53
N ASP A 270 -5.92 -1.16 -3.57
CA ASP A 270 -5.31 0.09 -3.08
C ASP A 270 -5.92 0.50 -1.74
N ILE A 271 -5.27 1.47 -1.08
CA ILE A 271 -5.68 2.02 0.20
C ILE A 271 -5.54 3.55 0.15
N ALA A 272 -6.56 4.26 0.63
CA ALA A 272 -6.48 5.67 0.98
C ALA A 272 -6.72 5.84 2.48
N VAL A 273 -6.08 6.82 3.10
CA VAL A 273 -6.16 7.04 4.55
C VAL A 273 -6.45 8.49 4.87
N THR A 274 -7.10 8.70 6.01
CA THR A 274 -7.32 9.99 6.66
C THR A 274 -6.82 9.92 8.11
N PRO A 275 -6.80 11.00 8.88
CA PRO A 275 -6.50 10.92 10.31
C PRO A 275 -7.41 9.95 11.08
N GLU A 276 -8.67 9.77 10.67
CA GLU A 276 -9.67 8.98 11.38
C GLU A 276 -10.02 7.66 10.70
N ARG A 277 -9.82 7.54 9.37
CA ARG A 277 -10.36 6.43 8.56
C ARG A 277 -9.34 5.83 7.60
N ILE A 278 -9.57 4.58 7.29
CA ILE A 278 -8.85 3.80 6.28
C ILE A 278 -9.88 3.30 5.28
N TYR A 279 -9.66 3.62 4.02
CA TYR A 279 -10.48 3.19 2.90
C TYR A 279 -9.70 2.17 2.07
N ALA A 280 -10.14 0.92 2.08
CA ALA A 280 -9.43 -0.19 1.45
C ALA A 280 -10.25 -0.74 0.26
N LEU A 281 -9.70 -0.63 -0.94
CA LEU A 281 -10.34 -1.09 -2.17
C LEU A 281 -10.15 -2.61 -2.30
N TYR A 282 -11.20 -3.41 -2.05
CA TYR A 282 -11.15 -4.86 -1.97
C TYR A 282 -11.78 -5.54 -3.19
N SER A 283 -11.04 -6.44 -3.85
CA SER A 283 -11.52 -7.17 -5.04
C SER A 283 -12.36 -8.40 -4.68
N GLY A 284 -11.84 -9.34 -3.93
CA GLY A 284 -12.47 -10.63 -3.64
C GLY A 284 -12.62 -11.58 -4.85
N LYS A 285 -12.14 -11.18 -6.03
CA LYS A 285 -12.29 -11.90 -7.31
C LYS A 285 -11.12 -12.85 -7.58
N THR A 286 -11.27 -13.74 -8.57
CA THR A 286 -10.21 -14.67 -8.99
C THR A 286 -9.90 -14.49 -10.48
N TYR A 287 -8.62 -14.71 -10.87
CA TYR A 287 -8.25 -14.64 -12.28
C TYR A 287 -8.93 -15.77 -13.10
N ALA A 288 -9.15 -16.93 -12.51
CA ALA A 288 -9.82 -18.05 -13.17
C ALA A 288 -11.21 -17.67 -13.69
N ARG A 289 -11.98 -16.93 -12.89
CA ARG A 289 -13.36 -16.52 -13.22
C ARG A 289 -13.42 -15.16 -13.91
N ASP A 290 -12.71 -14.18 -13.37
CA ASP A 290 -12.92 -12.76 -13.67
C ASP A 290 -11.86 -12.20 -14.64
N ARG A 291 -10.79 -12.95 -14.96
CA ARG A 291 -9.69 -12.56 -15.84
C ARG A 291 -9.10 -11.21 -15.40
N GLN A 292 -8.97 -10.27 -16.33
CA GLN A 292 -8.46 -8.91 -16.03
C GLN A 292 -9.37 -8.13 -15.06
N GLY A 293 -10.64 -8.50 -14.96
CA GLY A 293 -11.58 -7.94 -14.00
C GLY A 293 -11.23 -8.25 -12.53
N ALA A 294 -10.35 -9.24 -12.28
CA ALA A 294 -9.86 -9.53 -10.94
C ALA A 294 -8.97 -8.41 -10.35
N PHE A 295 -8.34 -7.60 -11.23
CA PHE A 295 -7.48 -6.49 -10.84
C PHE A 295 -8.20 -5.15 -10.67
N VAL A 296 -9.53 -5.18 -10.62
CA VAL A 296 -10.36 -4.01 -10.37
C VAL A 296 -11.42 -4.32 -9.33
N SER A 297 -11.75 -3.36 -8.50
CA SER A 297 -12.77 -3.52 -7.49
C SER A 297 -13.86 -2.47 -7.63
N ASN A 298 -15.07 -2.86 -7.32
CA ASN A 298 -16.21 -1.97 -7.12
C ASN A 298 -16.69 -1.97 -5.65
N ARG A 299 -15.87 -2.49 -4.73
CA ARG A 299 -16.17 -2.54 -3.30
C ARG A 299 -15.06 -1.85 -2.50
N LEU A 300 -15.46 -0.97 -1.59
CA LEU A 300 -14.60 -0.27 -0.65
C LEU A 300 -14.98 -0.68 0.76
N LEU A 301 -13.99 -0.99 1.58
CA LEU A 301 -14.14 -1.28 3.01
C LEU A 301 -13.62 -0.08 3.79
N GLU A 302 -14.42 0.45 4.71
CA GLU A 302 -14.02 1.54 5.60
C GLU A 302 -13.71 0.98 6.98
N TYR A 303 -12.49 1.26 7.47
CA TYR A 303 -12.03 0.88 8.79
C TYR A 303 -11.67 2.11 9.63
N ASP A 304 -11.73 1.96 10.96
CA ASP A 304 -11.02 2.84 11.87
C ASP A 304 -9.55 2.38 12.04
N TRP A 305 -8.74 3.15 12.79
CA TRP A 305 -7.34 2.81 13.04
C TRP A 305 -7.13 1.69 14.08
N GLU A 306 -8.18 1.25 14.76
CA GLU A 306 -8.22 0.05 15.58
C GLU A 306 -8.52 -1.21 14.76
N GLY A 307 -8.77 -1.04 13.46
CA GLY A 307 -9.06 -2.13 12.53
C GLY A 307 -10.51 -2.63 12.62
N ASN A 308 -11.44 -1.85 13.12
CA ASN A 308 -12.85 -2.20 13.09
C ASN A 308 -13.43 -1.83 11.72
N LEU A 309 -14.06 -2.79 11.05
CA LEU A 309 -14.81 -2.55 9.83
C LEU A 309 -16.09 -1.79 10.15
N MET A 310 -16.19 -0.53 9.71
CA MET A 310 -17.26 0.40 10.00
C MET A 310 -18.43 0.25 9.03
N GLN A 311 -18.13 0.24 7.73
CA GLN A 311 -19.11 0.05 6.67
C GLN A 311 -18.45 -0.32 5.35
N THR A 312 -19.27 -0.62 4.35
CA THR A 312 -18.83 -0.92 2.99
C THR A 312 -19.53 -0.04 1.99
N PHE A 313 -18.85 0.27 0.89
CA PHE A 313 -19.43 1.01 -0.24
C PHE A 313 -19.30 0.18 -1.51
N ASN A 314 -20.32 0.24 -2.37
CA ASN A 314 -20.27 -0.36 -3.69
C ASN A 314 -20.40 0.72 -4.75
N PHE A 315 -19.60 0.60 -5.81
CA PHE A 315 -19.57 1.54 -6.92
C PHE A 315 -20.17 0.91 -8.17
N ASP A 316 -20.72 1.76 -9.04
CA ASP A 316 -21.21 1.40 -10.37
C ASP A 316 -20.07 1.16 -11.38
N VAL A 317 -18.82 1.50 -11.01
CA VAL A 317 -17.63 1.33 -11.84
C VAL A 317 -16.56 0.50 -11.10
N GLY A 318 -15.71 -0.18 -11.88
CA GLY A 318 -14.54 -0.86 -11.32
C GLY A 318 -13.34 0.10 -11.20
N LEU A 319 -12.73 0.15 -10.02
CA LEU A 319 -11.58 1.00 -9.70
C LEU A 319 -10.30 0.16 -9.60
N ARG A 320 -9.17 0.74 -10.00
CA ARG A 320 -7.83 0.17 -9.80
C ARG A 320 -7.08 0.79 -8.63
N GLY A 321 -7.37 2.05 -8.34
CA GLY A 321 -6.70 2.79 -7.29
C GLY A 321 -7.58 3.90 -6.76
N ILE A 322 -7.27 4.37 -5.55
CA ILE A 322 -7.98 5.42 -4.83
C ILE A 322 -7.00 6.35 -4.13
N THR A 323 -7.40 7.59 -3.94
CA THR A 323 -6.70 8.58 -3.11
C THR A 323 -7.72 9.46 -2.40
N TYR A 324 -7.35 9.97 -1.23
CA TYR A 324 -8.15 10.94 -0.50
C TYR A 324 -7.56 12.34 -0.68
N ASP A 325 -8.42 13.30 -0.93
CA ASP A 325 -8.07 14.72 -0.99
C ASP A 325 -8.54 15.39 0.31
N GLU A 326 -7.60 15.80 1.16
CA GLU A 326 -7.88 16.40 2.46
C GLU A 326 -8.56 17.76 2.33
N ASP A 327 -8.20 18.55 1.31
CA ASP A 327 -8.77 19.90 1.10
C ASP A 327 -10.25 19.84 0.73
N GLU A 328 -10.66 18.85 -0.05
CA GLU A 328 -12.05 18.67 -0.46
C GLU A 328 -12.84 17.70 0.45
N GLY A 329 -12.14 16.90 1.27
CA GLY A 329 -12.76 15.87 2.10
C GLY A 329 -13.38 14.73 1.30
N LEU A 330 -12.78 14.36 0.16
CA LEU A 330 -13.37 13.44 -0.82
C LEU A 330 -12.38 12.38 -1.29
N LEU A 331 -12.93 11.24 -1.66
CA LEU A 331 -12.18 10.19 -2.36
C LEU A 331 -12.21 10.39 -3.87
N TYR A 332 -11.09 10.07 -4.50
CA TYR A 332 -10.92 10.01 -5.94
C TYR A 332 -10.44 8.63 -6.34
N GLY A 333 -10.88 8.16 -7.50
CA GLY A 333 -10.50 6.85 -8.02
C GLY A 333 -10.02 6.93 -9.46
N ILE A 334 -9.27 5.90 -9.88
CA ILE A 334 -8.95 5.65 -11.29
C ILE A 334 -9.67 4.38 -11.72
N THR A 335 -10.45 4.47 -12.81
CA THR A 335 -11.18 3.31 -13.32
C THR A 335 -10.26 2.27 -13.95
N GLY A 336 -10.68 1.00 -13.88
CA GLY A 336 -9.95 -0.12 -14.47
C GLY A 336 -10.26 -0.37 -15.94
N ASP A 337 -11.09 0.46 -16.58
CA ASP A 337 -11.40 0.37 -18.00
C ASP A 337 -10.27 0.92 -18.89
N SER A 338 -10.40 0.79 -20.19
CA SER A 338 -9.39 1.25 -21.16
C SER A 338 -9.17 2.77 -21.17
N LYS A 339 -10.13 3.53 -20.64
CA LYS A 339 -10.04 4.99 -20.55
C LYS A 339 -9.23 5.46 -19.35
N MET A 340 -9.12 4.63 -18.31
CA MET A 340 -8.48 5.02 -17.03
C MET A 340 -9.01 6.37 -16.54
N SER A 341 -10.34 6.52 -16.46
CA SER A 341 -10.93 7.79 -16.07
C SER A 341 -10.68 8.10 -14.60
N VAL A 342 -10.43 9.37 -14.31
CA VAL A 342 -10.47 9.89 -12.94
C VAL A 342 -11.92 10.08 -12.54
N VAL A 343 -12.30 9.55 -11.39
CA VAL A 343 -13.65 9.68 -10.83
C VAL A 343 -13.61 10.27 -9.43
N LYS A 344 -14.67 11.01 -9.09
CA LYS A 344 -14.92 11.54 -7.75
C LYS A 344 -15.98 10.68 -7.07
N LEU A 345 -15.73 10.33 -5.81
CA LEU A 345 -16.60 9.47 -4.99
C LEU A 345 -17.11 10.31 -3.81
N LYS A 346 -18.43 10.36 -3.63
CA LYS A 346 -19.07 11.02 -2.48
C LYS A 346 -19.57 9.92 -1.54
N LEU A 347 -18.80 9.66 -0.48
CA LEU A 347 -19.18 8.72 0.59
C LEU A 347 -20.09 9.38 1.62
#